data_f03f438b689c27ffe7d584a8501b5e2a
#
_entry.id   f03f438b689c27ffe7d584a8501b5e2a
#
_cell.length_a   1.000
_cell.length_b   1.000
_cell.length_c   1.000
_cell.angle_alpha   90.00
_cell.angle_beta   90.00
_cell.angle_gamma   90.00
#
_symmetry.space_group_name_H-M   'P 1'
#
loop_
_entity.id
_entity.type
_entity.pdbx_description
1 polymer ?
#
loop_
_entity_poly.entity_id
_entity_poly.type
_entity_poly.pdbx_seq_one_letter_code
_entity_poly.pdbx_strand_id
1 'polypeptide(L)'
;MLEVHYFAAARAAAGTAQEQIPDAQVPARLGELLDQLAAAHPGTTEAGMGLEEILPRCTFLVDGSAAGGSYPGVALEGVNRVDVLPPFAGG
;
A
#
# COMPACT_ATOMS: atom_id res chain seq x y z
N MET A 1 -1.97 0.99 15.98
CA MET A 1 -2.67 0.40 14.82
C MET A 1 -2.44 1.26 13.59
N LEU A 2 -2.09 0.64 12.48
CA LEU A 2 -1.84 1.32 11.23
C LEU A 2 -3.03 1.11 10.30
N GLU A 3 -3.55 2.19 9.69
CA GLU A 3 -4.59 2.06 8.66
C GLU A 3 -3.93 2.12 7.29
N VAL A 4 -4.34 1.22 6.41
CA VAL A 4 -3.91 1.22 5.01
C VAL A 4 -5.14 1.50 4.16
N HIS A 5 -5.06 2.51 3.32
CA HIS A 5 -6.15 2.89 2.42
C HIS A 5 -5.73 2.63 0.98
N TYR A 6 -6.54 1.85 0.28
CA TYR A 6 -6.30 1.48 -1.12
C TYR A 6 -7.19 2.30 -2.04
N PHE A 7 -6.64 2.75 -3.15
CA PHE A 7 -7.37 3.54 -4.14
C PHE A 7 -7.24 2.91 -5.53
N ALA A 8 -8.23 3.14 -6.37
CA ALA A 8 -8.21 2.76 -7.79
C ALA A 8 -7.81 1.28 -7.99
N ALA A 9 -6.83 1.00 -8.85
CA ALA A 9 -6.42 -0.37 -9.15
C ALA A 9 -5.93 -1.13 -7.91
N ALA A 10 -5.30 -0.46 -6.96
CA ALA A 10 -4.87 -1.11 -5.71
C ALA A 10 -6.05 -1.60 -4.89
N ARG A 11 -7.13 -0.81 -4.86
CA ARG A 11 -8.37 -1.21 -4.18
C ARG A 11 -8.99 -2.44 -4.86
N ALA A 12 -9.00 -2.45 -6.18
CA ALA A 12 -9.53 -3.59 -6.94
C ALA A 12 -8.73 -4.87 -6.67
N ALA A 13 -7.40 -4.77 -6.67
CA ALA A 13 -6.54 -5.93 -6.43
C ALA A 13 -6.61 -6.41 -4.97
N ALA A 14 -6.70 -5.49 -4.02
CA ALA A 14 -6.80 -5.84 -2.60
C ALA A 14 -8.17 -6.39 -2.23
N GLY A 15 -9.21 -6.01 -2.98
CA GLY A 15 -10.59 -6.42 -2.68
C GLY A 15 -11.19 -5.67 -1.51
N THR A 16 -10.55 -4.61 -1.03
CA THR A 16 -11.05 -3.79 0.06
C THR A 16 -10.55 -2.36 -0.10
N ALA A 17 -11.32 -1.41 0.44
CA ALA A 17 -10.94 0.01 0.38
C ALA A 17 -9.92 0.37 1.46
N GLN A 18 -9.93 -0.34 2.58
CA GLN A 18 -9.01 -0.08 3.68
C GLN A 18 -8.90 -1.28 4.60
N GLU A 19 -7.82 -1.32 5.35
CA GLU A 19 -7.64 -2.32 6.40
C GLU A 19 -6.82 -1.76 7.54
N GLN A 20 -6.90 -2.41 8.69
CA GLN A 20 -6.16 -2.02 9.89
C GLN A 20 -5.14 -3.10 10.21
N ILE A 21 -3.90 -2.67 10.46
CA ILE A 21 -2.81 -3.58 10.83
C ILE A 21 -2.53 -3.35 12.31
N PRO A 22 -2.69 -4.39 13.15
CA PRO A 22 -2.36 -4.28 14.58
C PRO A 22 -0.89 -3.92 14.78
N ASP A 23 -0.57 -3.15 15.80
CA ASP A 23 0.79 -2.69 16.06
C ASP A 23 1.83 -3.81 16.05
N ALA A 24 1.47 -4.95 16.62
CA ALA A 24 2.38 -6.12 16.66
C ALA A 24 2.71 -6.68 15.29
N GLN A 25 1.93 -6.36 14.27
CA GLN A 25 2.10 -6.85 12.90
C GLN A 25 2.64 -5.78 11.95
N VAL A 26 2.82 -4.55 12.42
CA VAL A 26 3.37 -3.48 11.60
C VAL A 26 4.88 -3.66 11.49
N PRO A 27 5.42 -3.85 10.28
CA PRO A 27 6.87 -3.99 10.12
C PRO A 27 7.58 -2.65 10.32
N ALA A 28 8.91 -2.68 10.37
CA ALA A 28 9.69 -1.48 10.64
C ALA A 28 9.69 -0.48 9.50
N ARG A 29 9.58 -0.95 8.27
CA ARG A 29 9.73 -0.11 7.06
C ARG A 29 8.56 -0.29 6.11
N LEU A 30 8.30 0.75 5.32
CA LEU A 30 7.20 0.73 4.35
C LEU A 30 7.37 -0.38 3.31
N GLY A 31 8.59 -0.61 2.80
CA GLY A 31 8.83 -1.67 1.84
C GLY A 31 8.43 -3.04 2.34
N GLU A 32 8.72 -3.32 3.61
CA GLU A 32 8.33 -4.58 4.23
C GLU A 32 6.80 -4.68 4.37
N LEU A 33 6.13 -3.57 4.67
CA LEU A 33 4.68 -3.53 4.72
C LEU A 33 4.09 -3.86 3.34
N LEU A 34 4.63 -3.28 2.28
CA LEU A 34 4.11 -3.50 0.93
C LEU A 34 4.26 -4.97 0.52
N ASP A 35 5.36 -5.61 0.85
CA ASP A 35 5.55 -7.04 0.61
C ASP A 35 4.52 -7.87 1.38
N GLN A 36 4.25 -7.49 2.62
CA GLN A 36 3.26 -8.15 3.47
C GLN A 36 1.85 -8.02 2.88
N LEU A 37 1.49 -6.82 2.40
CA LEU A 37 0.19 -6.57 1.80
C LEU A 37 0.02 -7.36 0.49
N ALA A 38 1.04 -7.40 -0.34
CA ALA A 38 0.99 -8.18 -1.58
C ALA A 38 0.79 -9.67 -1.31
N ALA A 39 1.43 -10.19 -0.29
CA ALA A 39 1.27 -11.59 0.12
C ALA A 39 -0.11 -11.88 0.70
N ALA A 40 -0.68 -10.91 1.42
CA ALA A 40 -2.00 -11.07 2.06
C ALA A 40 -3.15 -10.96 1.07
N HIS A 41 -2.95 -10.28 -0.07
CA HIS A 41 -4.00 -10.04 -1.06
C HIS A 41 -3.59 -10.58 -2.42
N PRO A 42 -3.73 -11.90 -2.66
CA PRO A 42 -3.33 -12.50 -3.94
C PRO A 42 -4.29 -12.24 -5.09
N GLY A 43 -5.39 -11.52 -4.84
CA GLY A 43 -6.37 -11.19 -5.87
C GLY A 43 -5.78 -10.28 -6.95
N THR A 44 -6.53 -10.12 -8.04
CA THR A 44 -6.12 -9.29 -9.17
C THR A 44 -7.25 -8.37 -9.60
N THR A 45 -6.89 -7.35 -10.40
CA THR A 45 -7.86 -6.52 -11.12
C THR A 45 -8.47 -7.31 -12.27
N GLU A 46 -9.46 -6.74 -12.97
CA GLU A 46 -10.00 -7.34 -14.18
C GLU A 46 -8.93 -7.53 -15.26
N ALA A 47 -7.93 -6.66 -15.29
CA ALA A 47 -6.82 -6.76 -16.22
C ALA A 47 -5.79 -7.83 -15.80
N GLY A 48 -5.99 -8.49 -14.67
CA GLY A 48 -5.10 -9.55 -14.20
C GLY A 48 -3.89 -9.05 -13.43
N MET A 49 -3.89 -7.78 -12.97
CA MET A 49 -2.77 -7.22 -12.21
C MET A 49 -2.96 -7.44 -10.71
N GLY A 50 -1.96 -8.05 -10.06
CA GLY A 50 -1.92 -8.20 -8.62
C GLY A 50 -1.28 -7.00 -7.94
N LEU A 51 -1.40 -6.93 -6.59
CA LEU A 51 -0.78 -5.85 -5.82
C LEU A 51 0.73 -5.79 -6.04
N GLU A 52 1.39 -6.93 -6.17
CA GLU A 52 2.83 -6.99 -6.39
C GLU A 52 3.27 -6.24 -7.65
N GLU A 53 2.40 -6.17 -8.66
CA GLU A 53 2.67 -5.44 -9.90
C GLU A 53 2.28 -3.97 -9.80
N ILE A 54 1.24 -3.68 -9.02
CA ILE A 54 0.68 -2.33 -8.88
C ILE A 54 1.49 -1.47 -7.92
N LEU A 55 1.87 -2.04 -6.76
CA LEU A 55 2.53 -1.29 -5.70
C LEU A 55 3.79 -0.54 -6.14
N PRO A 56 4.68 -1.12 -6.97
CA PRO A 56 5.88 -0.38 -7.40
C PRO A 56 5.58 0.88 -8.22
N ARG A 57 4.37 0.99 -8.74
CA ARG A 57 3.95 2.13 -9.57
C ARG A 57 3.20 3.19 -8.78
N CYS A 58 2.93 2.93 -7.51
CA CYS A 58 2.10 3.80 -6.69
C CYS A 58 2.88 4.96 -6.11
N THR A 59 2.14 6.02 -5.77
CA THR A 59 2.58 7.03 -4.84
C THR A 59 2.05 6.64 -3.47
N PHE A 60 2.86 6.78 -2.45
CA PHE A 60 2.45 6.46 -1.08
C PHE A 60 2.43 7.73 -0.26
N LEU A 61 1.32 7.93 0.47
CA LEU A 61 1.23 8.99 1.46
C LEU A 61 1.37 8.36 2.84
N VAL A 62 2.30 8.86 3.63
CA VAL A 62 2.54 8.41 5.00
C VAL A 62 2.09 9.54 5.91
N ASP A 63 0.99 9.33 6.64
CA ASP A 63 0.33 10.36 7.42
C ASP A 63 0.11 11.64 6.62
N GLY A 64 -0.31 11.49 5.36
CA GLY A 64 -0.63 12.60 4.48
C GLY A 64 0.54 13.20 3.70
N SER A 65 1.77 12.75 3.94
CA SER A 65 2.96 13.26 3.26
C SER A 65 3.49 12.26 2.25
N ALA A 66 3.83 12.73 1.05
CA ALA A 66 4.36 11.86 0.01
C ALA A 66 5.71 11.27 0.43
N ALA A 67 5.84 9.95 0.29
CA ALA A 67 7.05 9.25 0.70
C ALA A 67 8.22 9.41 -0.27
N GLY A 68 7.95 9.76 -1.53
CA GLY A 68 8.99 9.95 -2.55
C GLY A 68 9.62 8.65 -3.03
N GLY A 69 10.70 8.77 -3.79
CA GLY A 69 11.37 7.63 -4.42
C GLY A 69 12.08 6.70 -3.45
N SER A 70 12.36 7.16 -2.23
CA SER A 70 13.00 6.34 -1.19
C SER A 70 11.99 5.64 -0.29
N TYR A 71 10.76 5.50 -0.75
CA TYR A 71 9.66 4.99 0.07
C TYR A 71 9.91 3.64 0.75
N PRO A 72 10.65 2.68 0.15
CA PRO A 72 10.85 1.40 0.84
C PRO A 72 11.54 1.54 2.20
N GLY A 73 12.39 2.55 2.35
CA GLY A 73 13.14 2.78 3.58
C GLY A 73 12.42 3.62 4.63
N VAL A 74 11.21 4.10 4.33
CA VAL A 74 10.46 4.95 5.27
C VAL A 74 10.09 4.17 6.51
N ALA A 75 10.46 4.69 7.70
CA ALA A 75 10.14 4.05 8.97
C ALA A 75 8.64 4.20 9.28
N LEU A 76 8.04 3.13 9.77
CA LEU A 76 6.61 3.12 10.11
C LEU A 76 6.35 3.38 11.60
N GLU A 77 7.37 3.57 12.40
CA GLU A 77 7.20 3.86 13.82
C GLU A 77 6.40 5.16 13.98
N GLY A 78 5.31 5.07 14.73
CA GLY A 78 4.44 6.23 14.99
C GLY A 78 3.53 6.62 13.85
N VAL A 79 3.57 5.91 12.72
CA VAL A 79 2.71 6.20 11.58
C VAL A 79 1.32 5.65 11.83
N ASN A 80 0.29 6.46 11.53
CA ASN A 80 -1.11 6.08 11.73
C ASN A 80 -1.80 5.62 10.44
N ARG A 81 -1.37 6.13 9.28
CA ARG A 81 -2.05 5.87 8.02
C ARG A 81 -1.08 5.86 6.85
N VAL A 82 -1.31 4.92 5.95
CA VAL A 82 -0.63 4.85 4.65
C VAL A 82 -1.70 4.81 3.55
N ASP A 83 -1.60 5.71 2.59
CA ASP A 83 -2.46 5.72 1.41
C ASP A 83 -1.70 5.16 0.22
N VAL A 84 -2.32 4.24 -0.49
CA VAL A 84 -1.75 3.59 -1.67
C VAL A 84 -2.45 4.17 -2.90
N LEU A 85 -1.75 5.00 -3.66
CA LEU A 85 -2.31 5.77 -4.77
C LEU A 85 -1.66 5.35 -6.09
N PRO A 86 -2.29 4.42 -6.84
CA PRO A 86 -1.78 4.06 -8.16
C PRO A 86 -1.85 5.24 -9.12
N PRO A 87 -1.04 5.25 -10.19
CA PRO A 87 -1.20 6.25 -11.21
C PRO A 87 -2.57 6.07 -11.87
N PHE A 88 -3.18 7.17 -12.31
CA PHE A 88 -4.46 7.09 -12.98
C PHE A 88 -4.27 6.40 -14.33
N ALA A 89 -5.18 5.49 -14.64
CA ALA A 89 -5.16 4.78 -15.92
C ALA A 89 -5.35 5.79 -17.06
N GLY A 90 -4.51 5.69 -18.07
CA GLY A 90 -4.54 6.60 -19.18
C GLY A 90 -3.94 7.96 -18.87
N GLY A 91 -3.41 8.10 -17.70
CA GLY A 91 -2.75 9.33 -17.29
C GLY A 91 -1.69 9.01 -16.31
#